data_4e8731c7e0d10037dc7a783fed6981cf
#
_entry.id   4e8731c7e0d10037dc7a783fed6981cf
#
_cell.length_a   1.000
_cell.length_b   1.000
_cell.length_c   1.000
_cell.angle_alpha   90.00
_cell.angle_beta   90.00
_cell.angle_gamma   90.00
#
_symmetry.space_group_name_H-M   'P 1'
#
loop_
_entity.id
_entity.type
_entity.pdbx_description
1 polymer ?
#
loop_
_entity_poly.entity_id
_entity_poly.type
_entity_poly.pdbx_seq_one_letter_code
_entity_poly.pdbx_strand_id
1 'polypeptide(L)'
;MGNRLRLFFFRRNEGVWIIMPKTTGQKVLFGLLMSFFMVLAMELYNTGLRNGGLTNAGILEALRELPLMFVLCFLTSTVAGEPLAARLAARLAVPREWPLAAVLARSAMTVCVMCPAMSLWATALFQRPGAEFVPAWLQTVVKNFPMAFFWQIFFCGPLVRKIFRTLVPAAALAREPASAPQAE
;
A
#
# COMPACT_ATOMS: atom_id res chain seq x y z
N MET A 1 -18.69 23.76 24.43
CA MET A 1 -18.24 24.22 23.09
C MET A 1 -17.19 23.31 22.46
N GLY A 2 -16.46 22.49 23.19
CA GLY A 2 -15.37 21.62 22.68
C GLY A 2 -15.78 20.36 21.89
N ASN A 3 -17.00 19.86 22.07
CA ASN A 3 -17.41 18.58 21.45
C ASN A 3 -17.84 18.71 19.98
N ARG A 4 -18.32 19.88 19.56
CA ARG A 4 -18.72 20.11 18.15
C ARG A 4 -17.52 20.30 17.21
N LEU A 5 -16.42 20.85 17.71
CA LEU A 5 -15.18 21.01 16.92
C LEU A 5 -14.47 19.66 16.73
N ARG A 6 -14.44 18.80 17.74
CA ARG A 6 -13.91 17.42 17.60
C ARG A 6 -14.71 16.60 16.60
N LEU A 7 -16.04 16.67 16.64
CA LEU A 7 -16.92 15.98 15.69
C LEU A 7 -16.79 16.54 14.26
N PHE A 8 -16.55 17.84 14.10
CA PHE A 8 -16.37 18.49 12.80
C PHE A 8 -15.01 18.11 12.16
N PHE A 9 -13.93 18.09 12.94
CA PHE A 9 -12.61 17.63 12.48
C PHE A 9 -12.59 16.13 12.19
N PHE A 10 -13.24 15.31 13.01
CA PHE A 10 -13.34 13.88 12.84
C PHE A 10 -14.16 13.53 11.60
N ARG A 11 -15.33 14.15 11.42
CA ARG A 11 -16.22 13.94 10.27
C ARG A 11 -15.61 14.42 8.94
N ARG A 12 -14.81 15.48 8.95
CA ARG A 12 -14.13 15.98 7.76
C ARG A 12 -12.99 15.08 7.33
N ASN A 13 -12.34 14.38 8.26
CA ASN A 13 -11.28 13.42 7.98
C ASN A 13 -11.80 12.02 7.59
N GLU A 14 -12.96 11.59 8.10
CA GLU A 14 -13.55 10.29 7.74
C GLU A 14 -13.79 10.17 6.22
N GLY A 15 -14.21 11.24 5.56
CA GLY A 15 -14.38 11.25 4.10
C GLY A 15 -13.10 11.02 3.31
N VAL A 16 -11.92 11.25 3.89
CA VAL A 16 -10.62 11.02 3.24
C VAL A 16 -10.23 9.54 3.29
N TRP A 17 -10.56 8.85 4.40
CA TRP A 17 -10.16 7.47 4.65
C TRP A 17 -11.03 6.44 3.93
N ILE A 18 -12.28 6.77 3.61
CA ILE A 18 -13.31 5.84 3.13
C ILE A 18 -13.37 5.74 1.60
N ILE A 19 -12.60 6.56 0.86
CA ILE A 19 -12.63 6.51 -0.59
C ILE A 19 -11.95 5.25 -1.09
N MET A 20 -12.76 4.34 -1.61
CA MET A 20 -12.32 3.15 -2.32
C MET A 20 -12.63 3.29 -3.82
N PRO A 21 -11.68 2.91 -4.69
CA PRO A 21 -11.92 2.89 -6.14
C PRO A 21 -13.03 1.90 -6.48
N LYS A 22 -14.01 2.35 -7.28
CA LYS A 22 -15.18 1.54 -7.67
C LYS A 22 -14.99 0.88 -9.04
N THR A 23 -14.45 1.61 -10.01
CA THR A 23 -14.23 1.11 -11.38
C THR A 23 -12.85 0.45 -11.54
N THR A 24 -12.70 -0.41 -12.54
CA THR A 24 -11.42 -1.08 -12.84
C THR A 24 -10.30 -0.07 -13.09
N GLY A 25 -10.56 1.00 -13.87
CA GLY A 25 -9.58 2.05 -14.11
C GLY A 25 -9.17 2.79 -12.86
N GLN A 26 -10.13 3.08 -11.95
CA GLN A 26 -9.84 3.68 -10.65
C GLN A 26 -8.99 2.76 -9.75
N LYS A 27 -9.25 1.44 -9.79
CA LYS A 27 -8.46 0.44 -9.04
C LYS A 27 -7.02 0.38 -9.55
N VAL A 28 -6.84 0.39 -10.88
CA VAL A 28 -5.52 0.40 -11.51
C VAL A 28 -4.76 1.69 -11.14
N LEU A 29 -5.37 2.85 -11.30
CA LEU A 29 -4.75 4.13 -10.94
C LEU A 29 -4.36 4.18 -9.45
N PHE A 30 -5.27 3.74 -8.58
CA PHE A 30 -5.01 3.69 -7.14
C PHE A 30 -3.85 2.73 -6.81
N GLY A 31 -3.84 1.55 -7.43
CA GLY A 31 -2.77 0.56 -7.30
C GLY A 31 -1.42 1.08 -7.79
N LEU A 32 -1.38 1.78 -8.92
CA LEU A 32 -0.15 2.42 -9.44
C LEU A 32 0.41 3.45 -8.46
N LEU A 33 -0.44 4.34 -7.95
CA LEU A 33 -0.03 5.33 -6.95
C LEU A 33 0.48 4.68 -5.66
N MET A 34 -0.25 3.68 -5.16
CA MET A 34 0.16 2.95 -3.96
C MET A 34 1.51 2.25 -4.16
N SER A 35 1.67 1.52 -5.26
CA SER A 35 2.93 0.83 -5.58
C SER A 35 4.08 1.82 -5.71
N PHE A 36 3.88 2.94 -6.39
CA PHE A 36 4.92 3.96 -6.57
C PHE A 36 5.43 4.51 -5.23
N PHE A 37 4.53 5.01 -4.38
CA PHE A 37 4.94 5.60 -3.10
C PHE A 37 5.47 4.59 -2.08
N MET A 38 4.97 3.35 -2.13
CA MET A 38 5.50 2.27 -1.30
C MET A 38 6.91 1.89 -1.73
N VAL A 39 7.13 1.65 -3.03
CA VAL A 39 8.44 1.23 -3.54
C VAL A 39 9.46 2.35 -3.35
N LEU A 40 9.11 3.59 -3.67
CA LEU A 40 10.00 4.74 -3.47
C LEU A 40 10.53 4.82 -2.03
N ALA A 41 9.63 4.73 -1.04
CA ALA A 41 10.03 4.79 0.36
C ALA A 41 10.87 3.57 0.78
N MET A 42 10.47 2.37 0.33
CA MET A 42 11.17 1.14 0.68
C MET A 42 12.54 1.03 0.03
N GLU A 43 12.72 1.50 -1.22
CA GLU A 43 14.04 1.55 -1.87
C GLU A 43 14.99 2.52 -1.17
N LEU A 44 14.53 3.72 -0.82
CA LEU A 44 15.31 4.66 -0.03
C LEU A 44 15.70 4.08 1.34
N TYR A 45 14.77 3.42 2.02
CA TYR A 45 15.00 2.78 3.30
C TYR A 45 16.02 1.63 3.19
N ASN A 46 15.81 0.70 2.24
CA ASN A 46 16.69 -0.44 2.06
C ASN A 46 18.10 -0.04 1.65
N THR A 47 18.23 0.94 0.76
CA THR A 47 19.53 1.47 0.35
C THR A 47 20.24 2.17 1.52
N GLY A 48 19.49 2.93 2.33
CA GLY A 48 20.04 3.51 3.56
C GLY A 48 20.54 2.43 4.54
N LEU A 49 19.82 1.32 4.69
CA LEU A 49 20.25 0.19 5.53
C LEU A 49 21.50 -0.51 4.97
N ARG A 50 21.58 -0.72 3.66
CA ARG A 50 22.74 -1.37 3.01
C ARG A 50 24.01 -0.53 3.16
N ASN A 51 23.88 0.78 3.02
CA ASN A 51 25.02 1.71 2.98
C ASN A 51 25.37 2.31 4.37
N GLY A 52 24.69 1.87 5.45
CA GLY A 52 24.89 2.41 6.80
C GLY A 52 24.38 3.84 6.98
N GLY A 53 23.59 4.35 6.05
CA GLY A 53 23.00 5.69 6.05
C GLY A 53 22.56 6.13 4.66
N LEU A 54 21.72 7.17 4.59
CA LEU A 54 21.24 7.71 3.33
C LEU A 54 22.23 8.75 2.81
N THR A 55 22.81 8.50 1.64
CA THR A 55 23.74 9.39 0.94
C THR A 55 23.18 9.77 -0.43
N ASN A 56 23.72 10.84 -1.05
CA ASN A 56 23.31 11.22 -2.41
C ASN A 56 23.52 10.09 -3.43
N ALA A 57 24.63 9.35 -3.30
CA ALA A 57 24.90 8.17 -4.13
C ALA A 57 23.87 7.07 -3.88
N GLY A 58 23.49 6.82 -2.62
CA GLY A 58 22.45 5.87 -2.25
C GLY A 58 21.07 6.26 -2.77
N ILE A 59 20.73 7.56 -2.75
CA ILE A 59 19.47 8.03 -3.36
C ILE A 59 19.45 7.72 -4.86
N LEU A 60 20.55 7.96 -5.57
CA LEU A 60 20.64 7.67 -7.01
C LEU A 60 20.54 6.15 -7.28
N GLU A 61 21.15 5.32 -6.43
CA GLU A 61 21.03 3.86 -6.47
C GLU A 61 19.56 3.43 -6.31
N ALA A 62 18.88 3.91 -5.27
CA ALA A 62 17.46 3.65 -5.03
C ALA A 62 16.57 4.06 -6.23
N LEU A 63 16.84 5.21 -6.84
CA LEU A 63 16.10 5.67 -8.02
C LEU A 63 16.36 4.80 -9.26
N ARG A 64 17.52 4.18 -9.38
CA ARG A 64 17.82 3.23 -10.49
C ARG A 64 17.12 1.88 -10.28
N GLU A 65 17.00 1.40 -9.05
CA GLU A 65 16.30 0.17 -8.71
C GLU A 65 14.76 0.33 -8.77
N LEU A 66 14.26 1.54 -8.56
CA LEU A 66 12.84 1.87 -8.46
C LEU A 66 11.98 1.40 -9.65
N PRO A 67 12.34 1.58 -10.92
CA PRO A 67 11.48 1.16 -12.04
C PRO A 67 11.22 -0.34 -12.05
N LEU A 68 12.25 -1.15 -11.83
CA LEU A 68 12.14 -2.60 -11.77
C LEU A 68 11.25 -3.04 -10.61
N MET A 69 11.54 -2.54 -9.41
CA MET A 69 10.78 -2.88 -8.21
C MET A 69 9.35 -2.37 -8.25
N PHE A 70 9.10 -1.22 -8.89
CA PHE A 70 7.77 -0.70 -9.12
C PHE A 70 6.92 -1.64 -9.97
N VAL A 71 7.46 -2.12 -11.10
CA VAL A 71 6.75 -3.08 -11.98
C VAL A 71 6.47 -4.38 -11.22
N LEU A 72 7.45 -4.93 -10.52
CA LEU A 72 7.29 -6.14 -9.72
C LEU A 72 6.26 -5.95 -8.61
N CYS A 73 6.29 -4.81 -7.92
CA CYS A 73 5.32 -4.48 -6.87
C CYS A 73 3.90 -4.40 -7.42
N PHE A 74 3.71 -3.69 -8.53
CA PHE A 74 2.40 -3.53 -9.14
C PHE A 74 1.83 -4.88 -9.63
N LEU A 75 2.65 -5.69 -10.29
CA LEU A 75 2.25 -7.02 -10.75
C LEU A 75 1.93 -7.95 -9.58
N THR A 76 2.82 -8.04 -8.59
CA THR A 76 2.62 -8.86 -7.40
C THR A 76 1.38 -8.43 -6.62
N SER A 77 1.16 -7.11 -6.47
CA SER A 77 -0.01 -6.55 -5.82
C SER A 77 -1.30 -6.95 -6.55
N THR A 78 -1.32 -6.80 -7.87
CA THR A 78 -2.52 -7.07 -8.67
C THR A 78 -2.87 -8.55 -8.72
N VAL A 79 -1.86 -9.42 -8.87
CA VAL A 79 -2.07 -10.87 -9.04
C VAL A 79 -2.35 -11.57 -7.70
N ALA A 80 -1.59 -11.24 -6.68
CA ALA A 80 -1.62 -11.95 -5.39
C ALA A 80 -1.96 -11.04 -4.20
N GLY A 81 -1.37 -9.85 -4.13
CA GLY A 81 -1.45 -8.98 -2.97
C GLY A 81 -2.87 -8.56 -2.63
N GLU A 82 -3.57 -7.93 -3.58
CA GLU A 82 -4.93 -7.44 -3.39
C GLU A 82 -5.95 -8.55 -3.11
N PRO A 83 -6.02 -9.65 -3.89
CA PRO A 83 -7.01 -10.70 -3.61
C PRO A 83 -6.73 -11.42 -2.30
N LEU A 84 -5.47 -11.68 -1.95
CA LEU A 84 -5.13 -12.35 -0.70
C LEU A 84 -5.35 -11.45 0.52
N ALA A 85 -4.94 -10.18 0.45
CA ALA A 85 -5.19 -9.20 1.50
C ALA A 85 -6.69 -8.99 1.73
N ALA A 86 -7.50 -8.97 0.68
CA ALA A 86 -8.96 -8.87 0.79
C ALA A 86 -9.57 -10.07 1.51
N ARG A 87 -9.12 -11.29 1.17
CA ARG A 87 -9.57 -12.53 1.85
C ARG A 87 -9.18 -12.56 3.32
N LEU A 88 -7.95 -12.16 3.64
CA LEU A 88 -7.46 -12.09 5.02
C LEU A 88 -8.20 -11.03 5.82
N ALA A 89 -8.40 -9.84 5.27
CA ALA A 89 -9.14 -8.76 5.91
C ALA A 89 -10.61 -9.14 6.17
N ALA A 90 -11.24 -9.89 5.26
CA ALA A 90 -12.60 -10.38 5.45
C ALA A 90 -12.72 -11.36 6.64
N ARG A 91 -11.65 -12.10 6.98
CA ARG A 91 -11.63 -13.00 8.14
C ARG A 91 -11.55 -12.26 9.48
N LEU A 92 -11.13 -11.00 9.49
CA LEU A 92 -11.04 -10.21 10.72
C LEU A 92 -12.41 -9.73 11.24
N ALA A 93 -13.49 -10.00 10.52
CA ALA A 93 -14.88 -9.70 10.91
C ALA A 93 -15.06 -8.28 11.49
N VAL A 94 -14.42 -7.28 10.88
CA VAL A 94 -14.52 -5.89 11.33
C VAL A 94 -15.98 -5.41 11.16
N PRO A 95 -16.61 -4.85 12.22
CA PRO A 95 -17.98 -4.37 12.14
C PRO A 95 -18.15 -3.32 11.05
N ARG A 96 -19.26 -3.40 10.29
CA ARG A 96 -19.58 -2.44 9.20
C ARG A 96 -19.75 -1.01 9.69
N GLU A 97 -20.00 -0.83 10.96
CA GLU A 97 -20.15 0.47 11.63
C GLU A 97 -18.81 1.21 11.77
N TRP A 98 -17.69 0.53 11.58
CA TRP A 98 -16.34 1.06 11.75
C TRP A 98 -15.55 1.07 10.43
N PRO A 99 -15.92 1.94 9.48
CA PRO A 99 -15.32 1.95 8.14
C PRO A 99 -13.81 2.23 8.16
N LEU A 100 -13.34 3.04 9.11
CA LEU A 100 -11.91 3.31 9.30
C LEU A 100 -11.16 2.04 9.73
N ALA A 101 -11.71 1.27 10.66
CA ALA A 101 -11.11 0.01 11.09
C ALA A 101 -11.03 -1.00 9.95
N ALA A 102 -12.03 -1.07 9.07
CA ALA A 102 -12.00 -1.92 7.88
C ALA A 102 -10.90 -1.51 6.89
N VAL A 103 -10.70 -0.21 6.69
CA VAL A 103 -9.60 0.32 5.85
C VAL A 103 -8.24 0.00 6.45
N LEU A 104 -8.07 0.19 7.75
CA LEU A 104 -6.82 -0.12 8.46
C LEU A 104 -6.53 -1.62 8.46
N ALA A 105 -7.54 -2.45 8.72
CA ALA A 105 -7.41 -3.92 8.66
C ALA A 105 -6.98 -4.38 7.26
N ARG A 106 -7.59 -3.83 6.21
CA ARG A 106 -7.20 -4.13 4.83
C ARG A 106 -5.76 -3.69 4.55
N SER A 107 -5.37 -2.47 4.96
CA SER A 107 -4.01 -1.97 4.80
C SER A 107 -2.99 -2.84 5.54
N ALA A 108 -3.29 -3.24 6.77
CA ALA A 108 -2.45 -4.14 7.55
C ALA A 108 -2.27 -5.50 6.86
N MET A 109 -3.36 -6.10 6.37
CA MET A 109 -3.29 -7.39 5.66
C MET A 109 -2.53 -7.26 4.32
N THR A 110 -2.66 -6.12 3.64
CA THR A 110 -1.85 -5.85 2.43
C THR A 110 -0.36 -5.89 2.76
N VAL A 111 0.08 -5.25 3.86
CA VAL A 111 1.49 -5.30 4.26
C VAL A 111 1.93 -6.70 4.66
N CYS A 112 1.09 -7.45 5.39
CA CYS A 112 1.40 -8.84 5.77
C CYS A 112 1.66 -9.74 4.56
N VAL A 113 0.99 -9.48 3.43
CA VAL A 113 1.19 -10.24 2.18
C VAL A 113 2.32 -9.67 1.35
N MET A 114 2.34 -8.34 1.15
CA MET A 114 3.26 -7.69 0.22
C MET A 114 4.67 -7.57 0.77
N CYS A 115 4.85 -7.38 2.09
CA CYS A 115 6.19 -7.23 2.65
C CYS A 115 7.05 -8.49 2.47
N PRO A 116 6.58 -9.73 2.79
CA PRO A 116 7.34 -10.94 2.49
C PRO A 116 7.59 -11.13 0.99
N ALA A 117 6.59 -10.87 0.14
CA ALA A 117 6.72 -11.02 -1.31
C ALA A 117 7.75 -10.05 -1.91
N MET A 118 7.70 -8.77 -1.53
CA MET A 118 8.66 -7.78 -2.02
C MET A 118 10.05 -7.97 -1.43
N SER A 119 10.15 -8.41 -0.17
CA SER A 119 11.43 -8.79 0.43
C SER A 119 12.06 -9.99 -0.27
N LEU A 120 11.24 -10.94 -0.80
CA LEU A 120 11.72 -12.04 -1.62
C LEU A 120 12.38 -11.53 -2.91
N TRP A 121 11.69 -10.64 -3.63
CA TRP A 121 12.24 -10.02 -4.84
C TRP A 121 13.53 -9.24 -4.56
N ALA A 122 13.54 -8.41 -3.52
CA ALA A 122 14.72 -7.63 -3.13
C ALA A 122 15.91 -8.54 -2.77
N THR A 123 15.70 -9.62 -2.02
CA THR A 123 16.73 -10.57 -1.66
C THR A 123 17.27 -11.31 -2.88
N ALA A 124 16.38 -11.76 -3.77
CA ALA A 124 16.77 -12.48 -4.97
C ALA A 124 17.55 -11.64 -5.98
N LEU A 125 17.14 -10.37 -6.17
CA LEU A 125 17.71 -9.52 -7.21
C LEU A 125 18.98 -8.78 -6.76
N PHE A 126 18.97 -8.26 -5.53
CA PHE A 126 20.03 -7.35 -5.07
C PHE A 126 21.01 -7.97 -4.09
N GLN A 127 20.55 -8.85 -3.19
CA GLN A 127 21.44 -9.45 -2.19
C GLN A 127 22.17 -10.73 -2.70
N ARG A 128 21.45 -11.53 -3.50
CA ARG A 128 21.98 -12.79 -4.11
C ARG A 128 22.77 -13.70 -3.13
N PRO A 129 22.23 -14.04 -1.97
CA PRO A 129 22.99 -14.66 -0.88
C PRO A 129 23.31 -16.14 -1.11
N GLY A 130 23.04 -16.72 -2.28
CA GLY A 130 23.33 -18.12 -2.59
C GLY A 130 22.63 -19.10 -1.66
N ALA A 131 23.40 -19.94 -0.96
CA ALA A 131 22.86 -20.95 -0.02
C ALA A 131 22.15 -20.34 1.20
N GLU A 132 22.51 -19.12 1.60
CA GLU A 132 21.90 -18.38 2.73
C GLU A 132 20.63 -17.60 2.34
N PHE A 133 19.97 -17.98 1.25
CA PHE A 133 18.82 -17.25 0.72
C PHE A 133 17.66 -17.12 1.73
N VAL A 134 17.28 -18.23 2.36
CA VAL A 134 16.13 -18.22 3.29
C VAL A 134 16.40 -17.37 4.54
N PRO A 135 17.54 -17.51 5.24
CA PRO A 135 17.88 -16.62 6.35
C PRO A 135 17.94 -15.15 5.95
N ALA A 136 18.55 -14.82 4.81
CA ALA A 136 18.66 -13.45 4.30
C ALA A 136 17.28 -12.86 3.99
N TRP A 137 16.40 -13.62 3.34
CA TRP A 137 15.02 -13.22 3.08
C TRP A 137 14.24 -12.94 4.38
N LEU A 138 14.29 -13.87 5.35
CA LEU A 138 13.60 -13.67 6.63
C LEU A 138 14.12 -12.45 7.38
N GLN A 139 15.44 -12.23 7.41
CA GLN A 139 16.02 -11.01 7.99
C GLN A 139 15.53 -9.74 7.29
N THR A 140 15.42 -9.78 5.95
CA THR A 140 14.91 -8.66 5.16
C THR A 140 13.44 -8.39 5.48
N VAL A 141 12.61 -9.43 5.60
CA VAL A 141 11.22 -9.30 6.04
C VAL A 141 11.13 -8.64 7.41
N VAL A 142 11.88 -9.12 8.39
CA VAL A 142 11.85 -8.58 9.77
C VAL A 142 12.26 -7.11 9.82
N LYS A 143 13.28 -6.72 9.05
CA LYS A 143 13.75 -5.31 8.98
C LYS A 143 12.73 -4.41 8.27
N ASN A 144 12.15 -4.91 7.18
CA ASN A 144 11.25 -4.13 6.33
C ASN A 144 9.83 -4.01 6.89
N PHE A 145 9.36 -5.01 7.62
CA PHE A 145 7.96 -5.08 8.06
C PHE A 145 7.51 -3.88 8.90
N PRO A 146 8.23 -3.45 9.96
CA PRO A 146 7.82 -2.28 10.74
C PRO A 146 7.73 -1.01 9.89
N MET A 147 8.76 -0.75 9.07
CA MET A 147 8.80 0.43 8.20
C MET A 147 7.66 0.40 7.18
N ALA A 148 7.46 -0.72 6.48
CA ALA A 148 6.38 -0.88 5.51
C ALA A 148 5.01 -0.69 6.15
N PHE A 149 4.81 -1.24 7.37
CA PHE A 149 3.55 -1.16 8.10
C PHE A 149 3.21 0.27 8.50
N PHE A 150 4.13 0.98 9.15
CA PHE A 150 3.93 2.36 9.56
C PHE A 150 3.79 3.29 8.36
N TRP A 151 4.64 3.12 7.35
CA TRP A 151 4.57 3.91 6.12
C TRP A 151 3.23 3.74 5.41
N GLN A 152 2.76 2.52 5.25
CA GLN A 152 1.48 2.21 4.61
C GLN A 152 0.30 2.87 5.32
N ILE A 153 0.26 2.78 6.64
CA ILE A 153 -0.89 3.25 7.43
C ILE A 153 -0.89 4.76 7.58
N PHE A 154 0.25 5.35 7.96
CA PHE A 154 0.28 6.76 8.36
C PHE A 154 0.60 7.72 7.22
N PHE A 155 1.35 7.28 6.21
CA PHE A 155 1.82 8.16 5.14
C PHE A 155 1.26 7.78 3.77
N CYS A 156 1.59 6.61 3.26
CA CYS A 156 1.25 6.21 1.91
C CYS A 156 -0.28 6.14 1.70
N GLY A 157 -0.98 5.48 2.60
CA GLY A 157 -2.43 5.34 2.51
C GLY A 157 -3.18 6.68 2.45
N PRO A 158 -2.98 7.60 3.41
CA PRO A 158 -3.59 8.92 3.39
C PRO A 158 -3.16 9.77 2.20
N LEU A 159 -1.86 9.77 1.87
CA LEU A 159 -1.30 10.54 0.76
C LEU A 159 -1.93 10.13 -0.57
N VAL A 160 -1.93 8.84 -0.85
CA VAL A 160 -2.49 8.30 -2.11
C VAL A 160 -3.99 8.59 -2.21
N ARG A 161 -4.76 8.45 -1.13
CA ARG A 161 -6.18 8.80 -1.14
C ARG A 161 -6.40 10.29 -1.40
N LYS A 162 -5.56 11.16 -0.83
CA LYS A 162 -5.61 12.61 -1.08
C LYS A 162 -5.33 12.92 -2.55
N ILE A 163 -4.27 12.36 -3.12
CA ILE A 163 -3.90 12.53 -4.54
C ILE A 163 -5.01 11.97 -5.44
N PHE A 164 -5.51 10.78 -5.14
CA PHE A 164 -6.57 10.13 -5.91
C PHE A 164 -7.85 10.99 -5.98
N ARG A 165 -8.22 11.66 -4.89
CA ARG A 165 -9.35 12.60 -4.86
C ARG A 165 -9.14 13.81 -5.77
N THR A 166 -7.91 14.27 -5.90
CA THR A 166 -7.57 15.42 -6.76
C THR A 166 -7.62 15.03 -8.24
N LEU A 167 -7.22 13.79 -8.55
CA LEU A 167 -7.16 13.28 -9.91
C LEU A 167 -8.51 12.77 -10.44
N VAL A 168 -9.36 12.25 -9.55
CA VAL A 168 -10.66 11.68 -9.92
C VAL A 168 -11.79 12.62 -9.50
N PRO A 169 -12.54 13.21 -10.47
CA PRO A 169 -13.64 14.12 -10.15
C PRO A 169 -14.71 13.46 -9.27
N ALA A 170 -15.30 14.25 -8.36
CA ALA A 170 -16.33 13.77 -7.43
C ALA A 170 -17.52 13.08 -8.14
N ALA A 171 -17.89 13.55 -9.33
CA ALA A 171 -18.92 12.93 -10.16
C ALA A 171 -18.57 11.52 -10.65
N ALA A 172 -17.28 11.24 -10.89
CA ALA A 172 -16.82 9.90 -11.27
C ALA A 172 -16.73 8.93 -10.07
N LEU A 173 -16.55 9.45 -8.86
CA LEU A 173 -16.58 8.67 -7.62
C LEU A 173 -18.03 8.33 -7.20
N ALA A 174 -19.01 9.16 -7.59
CA ALA A 174 -20.43 8.97 -7.29
C ALA A 174 -21.13 7.99 -8.24
N ARG A 175 -20.58 7.71 -9.43
CA ARG A 175 -21.18 6.72 -10.35
C ARG A 175 -21.17 5.35 -9.70
N GLU A 176 -22.36 4.81 -9.46
CA GLU A 176 -22.54 3.37 -9.20
C GLU A 176 -22.03 2.57 -10.40
N PRO A 177 -21.36 1.41 -10.14
CA PRO A 177 -21.10 0.48 -11.23
C PRO A 177 -22.44 0.15 -11.89
N ALA A 178 -22.51 0.32 -13.23
CA ALA A 178 -23.69 -0.04 -13.98
C ALA A 178 -24.15 -1.43 -13.53
N SER A 179 -25.38 -1.52 -13.02
CA SER A 179 -26.00 -2.73 -12.50
C SER A 179 -25.80 -3.86 -13.50
N ALA A 180 -25.30 -4.99 -13.02
CA ALA A 180 -25.42 -6.25 -13.75
C ALA A 180 -26.89 -6.42 -14.17
N PRO A 181 -27.16 -6.92 -15.40
CA PRO A 181 -28.53 -7.17 -15.84
C PRO A 181 -29.20 -8.10 -14.82
N GLN A 182 -30.31 -7.64 -14.29
CA GLN A 182 -31.21 -8.47 -13.51
C GLN A 182 -31.68 -9.59 -14.47
N ALA A 183 -31.20 -10.81 -14.21
CA ALA A 183 -31.78 -11.99 -14.83
C ALA A 183 -33.20 -12.15 -14.26
N GLU A 184 -34.20 -11.94 -15.12
CA GLU A 184 -35.55 -12.39 -14.95
C GLU A 184 -35.63 -13.93 -15.00
#